data_f4d897999cf74b0712cd2b7e98c3be82
#
_entry.id   f4d897999cf74b0712cd2b7e98c3be82
#
_cell.length_a   1.000
_cell.length_b   1.000
_cell.length_c   1.000
_cell.angle_alpha   90.00
_cell.angle_beta   90.00
_cell.angle_gamma   90.00
#
_symmetry.space_group_name_H-M   'P 1'
#
loop_
_entity.id
_entity.type
_entity.pdbx_description
1 polymer ?
#
loop_
_entity_poly.entity_id
_entity_poly.type
_entity_poly.pdbx_seq_one_letter_code
_entity_poly.pdbx_strand_id
1 'polypeptide(L)'
;MALLTGDEIVEIAVRLEETGEAFYKTAAQKAKDAAVKVLFEDLAIQEQYHRRAFAQMGHGGVELALSPEQWDEFQAYTGALLQQSFFARPEGALSQAAEVSDERQALQAALGFEKETLLFFHELRDVVRGTSQQTVERILQEEKRHILRLSGMLSD
;
A
#
# COMPACT_ATOMS: atom_id res chain seq x y z
N MET A 1 -0.20 15.93 20.73
CA MET A 1 -0.03 15.09 19.55
C MET A 1 0.53 15.94 18.41
N ALA A 2 1.67 15.55 17.85
CA ALA A 2 2.22 16.28 16.72
C ALA A 2 1.28 16.14 15.52
N LEU A 3 0.97 17.27 14.88
CA LEU A 3 0.19 17.28 13.66
C LEU A 3 1.05 16.74 12.52
N LEU A 4 0.56 15.73 11.80
CA LEU A 4 1.21 15.25 10.59
C LEU A 4 1.21 16.32 9.52
N THR A 5 2.32 16.51 8.85
CA THR A 5 2.44 17.36 7.67
C THR A 5 2.05 16.59 6.40
N GLY A 6 1.82 17.30 5.30
CA GLY A 6 1.59 16.65 4.01
C GLY A 6 2.74 15.70 3.62
N ASP A 7 3.97 16.10 3.93
CA ASP A 7 5.15 15.29 3.64
C ASP A 7 5.18 14.00 4.46
N GLU A 8 4.81 14.08 5.74
CA GLU A 8 4.72 12.90 6.62
C GLU A 8 3.64 11.91 6.17
N ILE A 9 2.51 12.41 5.64
CA ILE A 9 1.46 11.55 5.09
C ILE A 9 1.95 10.82 3.84
N VAL A 10 2.67 11.51 2.97
CA VAL A 10 3.29 10.90 1.78
C VAL A 10 4.35 9.89 2.19
N GLU A 11 5.12 10.16 3.24
CA GLU A 11 6.09 9.21 3.78
C GLU A 11 5.42 7.92 4.26
N ILE A 12 4.24 8.00 4.85
CA ILE A 12 3.44 6.81 5.21
C ILE A 12 3.11 6.00 3.95
N ALA A 13 2.67 6.66 2.88
CA ALA A 13 2.40 5.99 1.61
C ALA A 13 3.65 5.29 1.06
N VAL A 14 4.80 5.96 1.08
CA VAL A 14 6.09 5.37 0.67
C VAL A 14 6.41 4.12 1.48
N ARG A 15 6.23 4.15 2.79
CA ARG A 15 6.48 3.00 3.67
C ARG A 15 5.54 1.83 3.42
N LEU A 16 4.27 2.10 3.11
CA LEU A 16 3.33 1.04 2.74
C LEU A 16 3.77 0.33 1.47
N GLU A 17 4.24 1.08 0.48
CA GLU A 17 4.75 0.50 -0.78
C GLU A 17 6.06 -0.27 -0.57
N GLU A 18 6.96 0.22 0.27
CA GLU A 18 8.18 -0.51 0.65
C GLU A 18 7.83 -1.84 1.32
N THR A 19 6.85 -1.83 2.20
CA THR A 19 6.36 -3.02 2.89
C THR A 19 5.78 -4.03 1.91
N GLY A 20 4.96 -3.57 0.95
CA GLY A 20 4.41 -4.40 -0.11
C GLY A 20 5.48 -5.00 -1.00
N GLU A 21 6.44 -4.20 -1.44
CA GLU A 21 7.59 -4.67 -2.22
C GLU A 21 8.35 -5.78 -1.50
N ALA A 22 8.67 -5.60 -0.23
CA ALA A 22 9.37 -6.58 0.58
C ALA A 22 8.56 -7.87 0.76
N PHE A 23 7.25 -7.74 1.02
CA PHE A 23 6.35 -8.88 1.12
C PHE A 23 6.33 -9.70 -0.17
N TYR A 24 6.11 -9.06 -1.31
CA TYR A 24 6.02 -9.74 -2.60
C TYR A 24 7.34 -10.39 -3.02
N LYS A 25 8.48 -9.75 -2.76
CA LYS A 25 9.80 -10.36 -3.02
C LYS A 25 10.00 -11.64 -2.21
N THR A 26 9.65 -11.61 -0.93
CA THR A 26 9.76 -12.78 -0.06
C THR A 26 8.80 -13.88 -0.47
N ALA A 27 7.55 -13.54 -0.76
CA ALA A 27 6.53 -14.49 -1.20
C ALA A 27 6.91 -15.14 -2.54
N ALA A 28 7.47 -14.37 -3.48
CA ALA A 28 7.94 -14.88 -4.77
C ALA A 28 9.08 -15.92 -4.61
N GLN A 29 9.99 -15.68 -3.68
CA GLN A 29 11.09 -16.62 -3.39
C GLN A 29 10.58 -17.95 -2.85
N LYS A 30 9.47 -17.95 -2.13
CA LYS A 30 8.87 -19.14 -1.52
C LYS A 30 7.89 -19.86 -2.44
N ALA A 31 7.36 -19.19 -3.45
CA ALA A 31 6.35 -19.74 -4.34
C ALA A 31 6.89 -20.93 -5.14
N LYS A 32 6.13 -22.02 -5.18
CA LYS A 32 6.45 -23.24 -5.93
C LYS A 32 5.72 -23.26 -7.27
N ASP A 33 4.50 -22.73 -7.31
CA ASP A 33 3.75 -22.58 -8.54
C ASP A 33 4.33 -21.44 -9.37
N ALA A 34 4.63 -21.72 -10.65
CA ALA A 34 5.28 -20.76 -11.54
C ALA A 34 4.40 -19.53 -11.79
N ALA A 35 3.09 -19.69 -11.90
CA ALA A 35 2.16 -18.57 -12.14
C ALA A 35 2.06 -17.66 -10.92
N VAL A 36 2.01 -18.22 -9.73
CA VAL A 36 2.02 -17.49 -8.46
C VAL A 36 3.33 -16.72 -8.28
N LYS A 37 4.44 -17.36 -8.56
CA LYS A 37 5.76 -16.73 -8.49
C LYS A 37 5.85 -15.51 -9.41
N VAL A 38 5.47 -15.67 -10.68
CA VAL A 38 5.46 -14.58 -11.67
C VAL A 38 4.56 -13.44 -11.22
N LEU A 39 3.38 -13.74 -10.67
CA LEU A 39 2.48 -12.72 -10.13
C LEU A 39 3.15 -11.91 -9.02
N PHE A 40 3.75 -12.57 -8.04
CA PHE A 40 4.41 -11.87 -6.93
C PHE A 40 5.63 -11.07 -7.39
N GLU A 41 6.43 -11.59 -8.32
CA GLU A 41 7.57 -10.85 -8.89
C GLU A 41 7.09 -9.57 -9.59
N ASP A 42 6.03 -9.65 -10.38
CA ASP A 42 5.46 -8.49 -11.05
C ASP A 42 4.86 -7.47 -10.07
N LEU A 43 4.11 -7.95 -9.07
CA LEU A 43 3.57 -7.07 -8.03
C LEU A 43 4.69 -6.34 -7.27
N ALA A 44 5.78 -7.02 -6.94
CA ALA A 44 6.94 -6.37 -6.31
C ALA A 44 7.51 -5.22 -7.15
N ILE A 45 7.56 -5.39 -8.46
CA ILE A 45 8.01 -4.34 -9.39
C ILE A 45 7.02 -3.17 -9.39
N GLN A 46 5.72 -3.45 -9.37
CA GLN A 46 4.70 -2.40 -9.36
C GLN A 46 4.70 -1.59 -8.06
N GLU A 47 4.85 -2.25 -6.91
CA GLU A 47 5.03 -1.55 -5.64
C GLU A 47 6.25 -0.62 -5.66
N GLN A 48 7.33 -1.03 -6.31
CA GLN A 48 8.51 -0.19 -6.47
C GLN A 48 8.21 1.07 -7.31
N TYR A 49 7.41 0.96 -8.35
CA TYR A 49 6.98 2.12 -9.14
C TYR A 49 6.08 3.05 -8.33
N HIS A 50 5.14 2.51 -7.58
CA HIS A 50 4.27 3.30 -6.70
C HIS A 50 5.08 4.04 -5.64
N ARG A 51 6.01 3.37 -5.00
CA ARG A 51 6.92 3.96 -4.01
C ARG A 51 7.67 5.16 -4.59
N ARG A 52 8.22 5.00 -5.79
CA ARG A 52 8.94 6.10 -6.47
C ARG A 52 8.01 7.26 -6.81
N ALA A 53 6.79 6.98 -7.25
CA ALA A 53 5.79 8.00 -7.56
C ALA A 53 5.42 8.82 -6.31
N PHE A 54 5.20 8.16 -5.18
CA PHE A 54 4.95 8.85 -3.92
C PHE A 54 6.16 9.65 -3.44
N ALA A 55 7.36 9.09 -3.50
CA ALA A 55 8.58 9.80 -3.11
C ALA A 55 8.78 11.06 -3.95
N GLN A 56 8.56 10.98 -5.26
CA GLN A 56 8.66 12.13 -6.17
C GLN A 56 7.58 13.17 -5.87
N MET A 57 6.37 12.74 -5.54
CA MET A 57 5.28 13.62 -5.12
C MET A 57 5.66 14.40 -3.85
N GLY A 58 6.27 13.73 -2.87
CA GLY A 58 6.75 14.37 -1.63
C GLY A 58 7.82 15.42 -1.87
N HIS A 59 8.75 15.17 -2.80
CA HIS A 59 9.80 16.14 -3.15
C HIS A 59 9.26 17.43 -3.79
N GLY A 60 8.12 17.36 -4.47
CA GLY A 60 7.48 18.53 -5.07
C GLY A 60 6.67 19.37 -4.10
N GLY A 61 6.51 18.88 -2.87
CA GLY A 61 5.58 19.44 -1.90
C GLY A 61 4.15 19.01 -2.16
N VAL A 62 3.40 18.77 -1.11
CA VAL A 62 2.00 18.29 -1.22
C VAL A 62 1.07 19.34 -0.63
N GLU A 63 0.15 19.83 -1.46
CA GLU A 63 -0.91 20.73 -1.03
C GLU A 63 -2.06 19.90 -0.46
N LEU A 64 -2.39 20.16 0.80
CA LEU A 64 -3.54 19.58 1.49
C LEU A 64 -4.66 20.62 1.58
N ALA A 65 -5.85 20.24 1.15
CA ALA A 65 -7.03 21.12 1.21
C ALA A 65 -8.02 20.57 2.21
N LEU A 66 -7.71 20.79 3.48
CA LEU A 66 -8.55 20.38 4.60
C LEU A 66 -8.80 21.55 5.57
N SER A 67 -10.03 21.68 6.07
CA SER A 67 -10.28 22.50 7.25
C SER A 67 -9.63 21.87 8.49
N PRO A 68 -9.45 22.62 9.61
CA PRO A 68 -8.91 22.05 10.84
C PRO A 68 -9.72 20.83 11.33
N GLU A 69 -11.04 20.89 11.24
CA GLU A 69 -11.93 19.79 11.67
C GLU A 69 -11.77 18.57 10.78
N GLN A 70 -11.68 18.75 9.46
CA GLN A 70 -11.44 17.68 8.50
C GLN A 70 -10.07 17.04 8.71
N TRP A 71 -9.09 17.85 9.10
CA TRP A 71 -7.74 17.36 9.40
C TRP A 71 -7.73 16.46 10.63
N ASP A 72 -8.41 16.87 11.70
CA ASP A 72 -8.52 16.06 12.93
C ASP A 72 -9.21 14.72 12.64
N GLU A 73 -10.29 14.73 11.85
CA GLU A 73 -11.01 13.53 11.44
C GLU A 73 -10.14 12.60 10.58
N PHE A 74 -9.43 13.17 9.61
CA PHE A 74 -8.49 12.44 8.76
C PHE A 74 -7.40 11.75 9.58
N GLN A 75 -6.78 12.47 10.53
CA GLN A 75 -5.74 11.90 11.40
C GLN A 75 -6.28 10.78 12.29
N ALA A 76 -7.45 10.97 12.86
CA ALA A 76 -8.08 9.96 13.72
C ALA A 76 -8.38 8.68 12.94
N TYR A 77 -8.95 8.81 11.75
CA TYR A 77 -9.32 7.67 10.90
C TYR A 77 -8.09 6.94 10.37
N THR A 78 -7.16 7.66 9.76
CA THR A 78 -5.93 7.05 9.20
C THR A 78 -5.03 6.47 10.29
N GLY A 79 -4.96 7.13 11.45
CA GLY A 79 -4.24 6.61 12.61
C GLY A 79 -4.84 5.28 13.09
N ALA A 80 -6.16 5.17 13.13
CA ALA A 80 -6.84 3.92 13.48
C ALA A 80 -6.58 2.81 12.45
N LEU A 81 -6.64 3.13 11.17
CA LEU A 81 -6.31 2.17 10.10
C LEU A 81 -4.89 1.63 10.26
N LEU A 82 -3.92 2.52 10.45
CA LEU A 82 -2.50 2.14 10.56
C LEU A 82 -2.19 1.35 11.83
N GLN A 83 -2.86 1.66 12.95
CA GLN A 83 -2.69 0.90 14.20
C GLN A 83 -3.18 -0.54 14.07
N GLN A 84 -4.22 -0.76 13.32
CA GLN A 84 -4.78 -2.09 13.07
C GLN A 84 -4.10 -2.82 11.92
N SER A 85 -3.29 -2.10 11.13
CA SER A 85 -2.60 -2.68 9.99
C SER A 85 -1.40 -3.50 10.43
N PHE A 86 -1.41 -4.76 10.05
CA PHE A 86 -0.26 -5.65 10.22
C PHE A 86 0.93 -5.22 9.35
N PHE A 87 0.64 -4.56 8.24
CA PHE A 87 1.60 -4.15 7.21
C PHE A 87 2.14 -2.73 7.40
N ALA A 88 1.69 -1.99 8.40
CA ALA A 88 2.23 -0.66 8.71
C ALA A 88 3.70 -0.70 9.17
N ARG A 89 4.21 -1.89 9.49
CA ARG A 89 5.60 -2.12 9.91
C ARG A 89 6.26 -3.09 8.92
N PRO A 90 7.41 -2.71 8.32
CA PRO A 90 8.14 -3.60 7.40
C PRO A 90 8.46 -4.96 8.00
N GLU A 91 8.83 -4.99 9.29
CA GLU A 91 9.10 -6.23 10.01
C GLU A 91 7.88 -7.15 10.09
N GLY A 92 6.68 -6.58 10.26
CA GLY A 92 5.43 -7.32 10.30
C GLY A 92 5.12 -8.00 8.97
N ALA A 93 5.32 -7.31 7.87
CA ALA A 93 5.11 -7.85 6.53
C ALA A 93 6.10 -8.98 6.20
N LEU A 94 7.38 -8.79 6.53
CA LEU A 94 8.40 -9.83 6.36
C LEU A 94 8.11 -11.06 7.23
N SER A 95 7.71 -10.85 8.48
CA SER A 95 7.31 -11.91 9.38
C SER A 95 6.10 -12.67 8.83
N GLN A 96 5.09 -11.97 8.35
CA GLN A 96 3.91 -12.57 7.74
C GLN A 96 4.27 -13.41 6.52
N ALA A 97 5.12 -12.90 5.63
CA ALA A 97 5.60 -13.64 4.46
C ALA A 97 6.43 -14.87 4.85
N ALA A 98 7.21 -14.78 5.94
CA ALA A 98 8.02 -15.89 6.45
C ALA A 98 7.16 -16.98 7.13
N GLU A 99 6.09 -16.60 7.82
CA GLU A 99 5.19 -17.53 8.53
C GLU A 99 4.19 -18.23 7.63
N VAL A 100 3.97 -17.71 6.42
CA VAL A 100 3.04 -18.31 5.47
C VAL A 100 3.53 -19.68 5.04
N SER A 101 2.71 -20.71 5.30
CA SER A 101 3.08 -22.10 5.04
C SER A 101 2.73 -22.57 3.63
N ASP A 102 1.82 -21.89 2.94
CA ASP A 102 1.41 -22.23 1.59
C ASP A 102 1.10 -20.98 0.74
N GLU A 103 1.01 -21.18 -0.57
CA GLU A 103 0.79 -20.12 -1.54
C GLU A 103 -0.61 -19.49 -1.42
N ARG A 104 -1.61 -20.28 -1.06
CA ARG A 104 -2.96 -19.77 -0.85
C ARG A 104 -3.01 -18.79 0.32
N GLN A 105 -2.33 -19.09 1.41
CA GLN A 105 -2.18 -18.17 2.55
C GLN A 105 -1.43 -16.90 2.15
N ALA A 106 -0.38 -17.03 1.32
CA ALA A 106 0.35 -15.87 0.81
C ALA A 106 -0.54 -14.96 -0.05
N LEU A 107 -1.34 -15.54 -0.93
CA LEU A 107 -2.30 -14.80 -1.76
C LEU A 107 -3.37 -14.11 -0.91
N GLN A 108 -3.88 -14.77 0.12
CA GLN A 108 -4.85 -14.21 1.06
C GLN A 108 -4.26 -13.05 1.88
N ALA A 109 -3.03 -13.20 2.35
CA ALA A 109 -2.31 -12.15 3.07
C ALA A 109 -2.06 -10.94 2.17
N ALA A 110 -1.63 -11.17 0.93
CA ALA A 110 -1.46 -10.12 -0.07
C ALA A 110 -2.77 -9.37 -0.34
N LEU A 111 -3.86 -10.10 -0.50
CA LEU A 111 -5.17 -9.49 -0.72
C LEU A 111 -5.61 -8.61 0.46
N GLY A 112 -5.34 -9.05 1.69
CA GLY A 112 -5.56 -8.25 2.90
C GLY A 112 -4.74 -6.97 2.90
N PHE A 113 -3.47 -7.06 2.56
CA PHE A 113 -2.57 -5.91 2.42
C PHE A 113 -3.08 -4.89 1.38
N GLU A 114 -3.45 -5.36 0.19
CA GLU A 114 -3.96 -4.48 -0.87
C GLU A 114 -5.24 -3.74 -0.44
N LYS A 115 -6.13 -4.41 0.28
CA LYS A 115 -7.34 -3.78 0.80
C LYS A 115 -7.03 -2.69 1.82
N GLU A 116 -6.09 -2.91 2.73
CA GLU A 116 -5.66 -1.91 3.70
C GLU A 116 -5.01 -0.70 3.02
N THR A 117 -4.13 -0.96 2.06
CA THR A 117 -3.46 0.06 1.25
C THR A 117 -4.49 0.90 0.49
N LEU A 118 -5.47 0.25 -0.13
CA LEU A 118 -6.53 0.91 -0.88
C LEU A 118 -7.35 1.86 -0.01
N LEU A 119 -7.70 1.45 1.21
CA LEU A 119 -8.41 2.30 2.16
C LEU A 119 -7.61 3.57 2.49
N PHE A 120 -6.32 3.44 2.77
CA PHE A 120 -5.47 4.59 3.06
C PHE A 120 -5.31 5.50 1.85
N PHE A 121 -5.11 4.95 0.66
CA PHE A 121 -4.93 5.75 -0.56
C PHE A 121 -6.20 6.46 -1.00
N HIS A 122 -7.38 5.92 -0.72
CA HIS A 122 -8.63 6.64 -0.92
C HIS A 122 -8.70 7.90 -0.05
N GLU A 123 -8.34 7.80 1.22
CA GLU A 123 -8.27 8.95 2.11
C GLU A 123 -7.24 9.97 1.61
N LEU A 124 -6.07 9.51 1.20
CA LEU A 124 -5.01 10.38 0.67
C LEU A 124 -5.48 11.13 -0.58
N ARG A 125 -6.14 10.45 -1.52
CA ARG A 125 -6.69 11.06 -2.73
C ARG A 125 -7.62 12.23 -2.41
N ASP A 126 -8.46 12.04 -1.40
CA ASP A 126 -9.50 13.01 -1.08
C ASP A 126 -8.94 14.28 -0.41
N VAL A 127 -7.75 14.20 0.16
CA VAL A 127 -7.13 15.31 0.88
C VAL A 127 -6.04 16.06 0.10
N VAL A 128 -5.48 15.45 -0.95
CA VAL A 128 -4.47 16.07 -1.82
C VAL A 128 -5.12 16.74 -3.04
N ARG A 129 -4.40 17.68 -3.66
CA ARG A 129 -4.91 18.45 -4.81
C ARG A 129 -3.96 18.38 -5.99
N GLY A 130 -4.45 18.81 -7.15
CA GLY A 130 -3.67 19.00 -8.36
C GLY A 130 -3.07 17.72 -8.92
N THR A 131 -1.80 17.78 -9.32
CA THR A 131 -1.08 16.64 -9.89
C THR A 131 -0.89 15.52 -8.89
N SER A 132 -0.77 15.83 -7.60
CA SER A 132 -0.70 14.82 -6.53
C SER A 132 -1.98 13.99 -6.48
N GLN A 133 -3.14 14.61 -6.59
CA GLN A 133 -4.41 13.89 -6.63
C GLN A 133 -4.52 12.95 -7.84
N GLN A 134 -4.06 13.41 -9.00
CA GLN A 134 -4.04 12.59 -10.22
C GLN A 134 -3.09 11.38 -10.06
N THR A 135 -1.94 11.58 -9.44
CA THR A 135 -0.98 10.50 -9.16
C THR A 135 -1.60 9.45 -8.25
N VAL A 136 -2.23 9.87 -7.16
CA VAL A 136 -2.90 8.94 -6.22
C VAL A 136 -4.04 8.21 -6.91
N GLU A 137 -4.86 8.89 -7.71
CA GLU A 137 -5.95 8.26 -8.46
C GLU A 137 -5.45 7.17 -9.41
N ARG A 138 -4.37 7.42 -10.12
CA ARG A 138 -3.75 6.41 -10.99
C ARG A 138 -3.29 5.19 -10.21
N ILE A 139 -2.60 5.40 -9.08
CA ILE A 139 -2.14 4.31 -8.22
C ILE A 139 -3.32 3.52 -7.68
N LEU A 140 -4.40 4.18 -7.24
CA LEU A 140 -5.62 3.50 -6.81
C LEU A 140 -6.19 2.55 -7.87
N GLN A 141 -6.17 2.95 -9.13
CA GLN A 141 -6.65 2.09 -10.22
C GLN A 141 -5.72 0.89 -10.41
N GLU A 142 -4.43 1.05 -10.23
CA GLU A 142 -3.46 -0.03 -10.30
C GLU A 142 -3.62 -1.01 -9.12
N GLU A 143 -3.82 -0.52 -7.90
CA GLU A 143 -4.10 -1.35 -6.72
C GLU A 143 -5.39 -2.18 -6.88
N LYS A 144 -6.43 -1.63 -7.48
CA LYS A 144 -7.63 -2.41 -7.81
C LYS A 144 -7.32 -3.57 -8.74
N ARG A 145 -6.42 -3.38 -9.71
CA ARG A 145 -5.97 -4.47 -10.60
C ARG A 145 -5.17 -5.52 -9.83
N HIS A 146 -4.36 -5.13 -8.85
CA HIS A 146 -3.66 -6.07 -7.97
C HIS A 146 -4.67 -6.98 -7.26
N ILE A 147 -5.72 -6.40 -6.68
CA ILE A 147 -6.80 -7.15 -6.02
C ILE A 147 -7.46 -8.13 -6.99
N LEU A 148 -7.77 -7.69 -8.21
CA LEU A 148 -8.38 -8.56 -9.22
C LEU A 148 -7.47 -9.73 -9.61
N ARG A 149 -6.18 -9.48 -9.78
CA ARG A 149 -5.20 -10.51 -10.13
C ARG A 149 -5.02 -11.53 -9.01
N LEU A 150 -4.87 -11.05 -7.78
CA LEU A 150 -4.75 -11.91 -6.58
C LEU A 150 -6.02 -12.75 -6.37
N SER A 151 -7.18 -12.11 -6.49
CA SER A 151 -8.48 -12.78 -6.37
C SER A 151 -8.69 -13.84 -7.44
N GLY A 152 -8.30 -13.55 -8.69
CA GLY A 152 -8.33 -14.51 -9.79
C GLY A 152 -7.48 -15.74 -9.51
N MET A 153 -6.27 -15.54 -8.98
CA MET A 153 -5.38 -16.65 -8.62
C MET A 153 -5.93 -17.52 -7.48
N LEU A 154 -6.67 -16.92 -6.54
CA LEU A 154 -7.34 -17.66 -5.46
C LEU A 154 -8.54 -18.48 -5.93
N SER A 155 -9.16 -18.09 -7.03
CA SER A 155 -10.34 -18.78 -7.59
C SER A 155 -9.98 -20.02 -8.41
N ASP A 156 -8.74 -20.13 -8.86
CA ASP A 156 -8.21 -21.28 -9.60
C ASP A 156 -7.72 -22.35 -8.61
#